data_aeb3bfbf39c74f74b2dddd865c28fd0d
#
_entry.id   aeb3bfbf39c74f74b2dddd865c28fd0d
#
_cell.length_a   1.000
_cell.length_b   1.000
_cell.length_c   1.000
_cell.angle_alpha   90.00
_cell.angle_beta   90.00
_cell.angle_gamma   90.00
#
_symmetry.space_group_name_H-M   'P 1'
#
loop_
_entity.id
_entity.type
_entity.pdbx_description
1 polymer ?
#
loop_
_entity_poly.entity_id
_entity_poly.type
_entity_poly.pdbx_seq_one_letter_code
_entity_poly.pdbx_strand_id
1 'polypeptide(L)'
;MSTLLELQSVSKSFGGLHVNSDVSFSLGKGDRVALIGPNGAGKTTLVNVMSGDLAPSEGRIFFEGNDVTGVSIPGRVQLGLARTFQITRLFTSLSVAENVALAVMQRKGMTRRFFSVATFAPAVRDEWMHILGMLGIAHLAQLPVTKLAYGQQRLLDLAIGLALTPKVLLLDEPAAGVPHDEAPKILDAINRLPSDIAVLMIEHDMDLVFRFAKRVLVLANGRLIFEGSPDEVTKDDEVRRAYLGSYADASRTA
;
A
#
# COMPACT_ATOMS: atom_id res chain seq x y z
N MET A 1 -22.19 2.17 -0.88
CA MET A 1 -20.98 1.66 -1.57
C MET A 1 -20.66 0.30 -0.98
N SER A 2 -20.19 -0.67 -1.75
CA SER A 2 -19.84 -1.98 -1.22
C SER A 2 -18.50 -1.92 -0.47
N THR A 3 -18.50 -2.37 0.79
CA THR A 3 -17.28 -2.49 1.60
C THR A 3 -16.41 -3.61 1.05
N LEU A 4 -15.12 -3.32 0.82
CA LEU A 4 -14.14 -4.29 0.36
C LEU A 4 -13.29 -4.83 1.51
N LEU A 5 -12.77 -3.97 2.37
CA LEU A 5 -11.98 -4.33 3.56
C LEU A 5 -12.60 -3.67 4.78
N GLU A 6 -12.74 -4.41 5.86
CA GLU A 6 -13.27 -3.89 7.12
C GLU A 6 -12.47 -4.45 8.29
N LEU A 7 -12.08 -3.56 9.20
CA LEU A 7 -11.47 -3.88 10.48
C LEU A 7 -12.51 -3.67 11.57
N GLN A 8 -12.67 -4.64 12.46
CA GLN A 8 -13.58 -4.57 13.60
C GLN A 8 -12.79 -4.79 14.88
N SER A 9 -12.62 -3.71 15.66
CA SER A 9 -11.95 -3.67 16.98
C SER A 9 -10.59 -4.37 16.98
N VAL A 10 -9.79 -4.13 15.92
CA VAL A 10 -8.50 -4.79 15.72
C VAL A 10 -7.47 -4.25 16.70
N SER A 11 -6.90 -5.15 17.51
CA SER A 11 -5.81 -4.85 18.42
C SER A 11 -4.59 -5.71 18.13
N LYS A 12 -3.38 -5.17 18.38
CA LYS A 12 -2.12 -5.89 18.27
C LYS A 12 -1.20 -5.55 19.42
N SER A 13 -0.78 -6.60 20.14
CA SER A 13 0.17 -6.51 21.22
C SER A 13 1.38 -7.41 20.97
N PHE A 14 2.53 -7.02 21.51
CA PHE A 14 3.76 -7.80 21.56
C PHE A 14 4.19 -7.91 23.02
N GLY A 15 3.92 -9.06 23.63
CA GLY A 15 4.07 -9.20 25.09
C GLY A 15 3.19 -8.19 25.83
N GLY A 16 3.78 -7.36 26.68
CA GLY A 16 3.07 -6.30 27.42
C GLY A 16 2.88 -4.99 26.66
N LEU A 17 3.42 -4.85 25.43
CA LEU A 17 3.32 -3.62 24.65
C LEU A 17 2.11 -3.66 23.72
N HIS A 18 1.12 -2.79 23.95
CA HIS A 18 -0.01 -2.57 23.07
C HIS A 18 0.37 -1.59 21.95
N VAL A 19 0.45 -2.07 20.70
CA VAL A 19 0.85 -1.27 19.55
C VAL A 19 -0.35 -0.74 18.78
N ASN A 20 -1.41 -1.55 18.64
CA ASN A 20 -2.70 -1.10 18.12
C ASN A 20 -3.79 -1.52 19.10
N SER A 21 -4.77 -0.66 19.34
CA SER A 21 -5.84 -0.87 20.30
C SER A 21 -7.18 -0.43 19.72
N ASP A 22 -8.10 -1.37 19.56
CA ASP A 22 -9.49 -1.15 19.14
C ASP A 22 -9.64 -0.34 17.84
N VAL A 23 -8.85 -0.68 16.81
CA VAL A 23 -8.88 0.03 15.53
C VAL A 23 -10.00 -0.53 14.67
N SER A 24 -10.94 0.34 14.26
CA SER A 24 -12.07 -0.01 13.40
C SER A 24 -12.21 1.02 12.30
N PHE A 25 -12.25 0.57 11.05
CA PHE A 25 -12.59 1.37 9.86
C PHE A 25 -12.88 0.44 8.67
N SER A 26 -13.37 1.00 7.59
CA SER A 26 -13.64 0.24 6.36
C SER A 26 -13.09 0.94 5.12
N LEU A 27 -12.81 0.17 4.07
CA LEU A 27 -12.49 0.64 2.72
C LEU A 27 -13.55 0.15 1.75
N GLY A 28 -14.16 1.08 1.04
CA GLY A 28 -15.09 0.81 -0.04
C GLY A 28 -14.42 0.81 -1.41
N LYS A 29 -15.15 0.35 -2.42
CA LYS A 29 -14.70 0.38 -3.82
C LYS A 29 -14.35 1.81 -4.25
N GLY A 30 -13.14 1.98 -4.78
CA GLY A 30 -12.65 3.26 -5.29
C GLY A 30 -12.21 4.28 -4.23
N ASP A 31 -12.16 3.87 -2.96
CA ASP A 31 -11.66 4.74 -1.90
C ASP A 31 -10.21 5.16 -2.13
N ARG A 32 -9.92 6.40 -1.79
CA ARG A 32 -8.57 7.00 -1.73
C ARG A 32 -8.35 7.47 -0.30
N VAL A 33 -7.73 6.63 0.50
CA VAL A 33 -7.56 6.85 1.94
C VAL A 33 -6.10 7.00 2.29
N ALA A 34 -5.76 8.04 3.04
CA ALA A 34 -4.44 8.16 3.67
C ALA A 34 -4.51 7.77 5.14
N LEU A 35 -3.56 6.95 5.57
CA LEU A 35 -3.31 6.64 6.99
C LEU A 35 -2.08 7.41 7.43
N ILE A 36 -2.29 8.42 8.28
CA ILE A 36 -1.24 9.27 8.82
C ILE A 36 -1.11 9.11 10.34
N GLY A 37 -0.07 9.70 10.91
CA GLY A 37 0.17 9.68 12.34
C GLY A 37 1.67 9.82 12.65
N PRO A 38 2.03 10.16 13.89
CA PRO A 38 3.43 10.31 14.30
C PRO A 38 4.22 8.99 14.16
N ASN A 39 5.55 9.10 14.24
CA ASN A 39 6.40 7.91 14.28
C ASN A 39 6.10 7.09 15.53
N GLY A 40 6.06 5.77 15.39
CA GLY A 40 5.69 4.87 16.50
C GLY A 40 4.18 4.75 16.76
N ALA A 41 3.32 5.44 16.02
CA ALA A 41 1.85 5.36 16.19
C ALA A 41 1.25 3.97 15.90
N GLY A 42 2.00 3.04 15.29
CA GLY A 42 1.52 1.69 14.97
C GLY A 42 1.05 1.50 13.53
N LYS A 43 1.27 2.47 12.63
CA LYS A 43 0.82 2.41 11.22
C LYS A 43 1.31 1.18 10.47
N THR A 44 2.62 0.93 10.48
CA THR A 44 3.23 -0.24 9.81
C THR A 44 2.74 -1.55 10.42
N THR A 45 2.55 -1.60 11.75
CA THR A 45 1.97 -2.77 12.43
C THR A 45 0.55 -3.02 11.96
N LEU A 46 -0.27 -1.98 11.85
CA LEU A 46 -1.64 -2.09 11.37
C LEU A 46 -1.69 -2.62 9.93
N VAL A 47 -0.81 -2.12 9.04
CA VAL A 47 -0.71 -2.63 7.65
C VAL A 47 -0.23 -4.07 7.61
N ASN A 48 0.72 -4.47 8.47
CA ASN A 48 1.14 -5.87 8.59
C ASN A 48 -0.03 -6.78 9.03
N VAL A 49 -0.88 -6.29 9.92
CA VAL A 49 -2.10 -7.01 10.33
C VAL A 49 -3.11 -7.08 9.19
N MET A 50 -3.35 -5.99 8.47
CA MET A 50 -4.24 -5.96 7.30
C MET A 50 -3.76 -6.86 6.18
N SER A 51 -2.46 -6.91 5.90
CA SER A 51 -1.88 -7.75 4.84
C SER A 51 -1.79 -9.23 5.20
N GLY A 52 -1.95 -9.60 6.50
CA GLY A 52 -1.80 -10.96 6.99
C GLY A 52 -0.37 -11.39 7.29
N ASP A 53 0.55 -10.42 7.35
CA ASP A 53 1.94 -10.63 7.79
C ASP A 53 2.01 -10.83 9.31
N LEU A 54 1.08 -10.19 10.04
CA LEU A 54 0.88 -10.37 11.47
C LEU A 54 -0.58 -10.76 11.74
N ALA A 55 -0.80 -11.71 12.63
CA ALA A 55 -2.14 -11.97 13.16
C ALA A 55 -2.49 -10.87 14.19
N PRO A 56 -3.74 -10.37 14.22
CA PRO A 56 -4.21 -9.51 15.30
C PRO A 56 -4.20 -10.27 16.62
N SER A 57 -4.09 -9.56 17.75
CA SER A 57 -4.25 -10.14 19.08
C SER A 57 -5.74 -10.26 19.45
N GLU A 58 -6.55 -9.29 18.99
CA GLU A 58 -8.00 -9.23 19.17
C GLU A 58 -8.65 -8.57 17.94
N GLY A 59 -9.97 -8.73 17.81
CA GLY A 59 -10.76 -8.19 16.70
C GLY A 59 -10.74 -9.08 15.48
N ARG A 60 -11.37 -8.59 14.40
CA ARG A 60 -11.55 -9.33 13.14
C ARG A 60 -11.32 -8.45 11.93
N ILE A 61 -10.95 -9.08 10.84
CA ILE A 61 -10.75 -8.44 9.53
C ILE A 61 -11.64 -9.16 8.53
N PHE A 62 -12.42 -8.39 7.78
CA PHE A 62 -13.30 -8.91 6.75
C PHE A 62 -12.89 -8.39 5.38
N PHE A 63 -12.96 -9.25 4.39
CA PHE A 63 -12.78 -8.90 2.99
C PHE A 63 -14.00 -9.31 2.19
N GLU A 64 -14.69 -8.35 1.58
CA GLU A 64 -16.00 -8.57 0.92
C GLU A 64 -16.99 -9.35 1.81
N GLY A 65 -17.04 -9.02 3.09
CA GLY A 65 -17.92 -9.64 4.09
C GLY A 65 -17.45 -10.99 4.62
N ASN A 66 -16.37 -11.56 4.10
CA ASN A 66 -15.81 -12.82 4.58
C ASN A 66 -14.71 -12.58 5.63
N ASP A 67 -14.73 -13.33 6.72
CA ASP A 67 -13.67 -13.25 7.74
C ASP A 67 -12.35 -13.78 7.18
N VAL A 68 -11.35 -12.89 7.10
CA VAL A 68 -10.00 -13.19 6.61
C VAL A 68 -8.95 -13.09 7.71
N THR A 69 -9.35 -13.02 8.97
CA THR A 69 -8.46 -12.80 10.12
C THR A 69 -7.32 -13.79 10.15
N GLY A 70 -7.60 -15.09 9.94
CA GLY A 70 -6.59 -16.16 9.89
C GLY A 70 -6.03 -16.48 8.50
N VAL A 71 -6.43 -15.73 7.45
CA VAL A 71 -5.99 -16.00 6.08
C VAL A 71 -4.57 -15.49 5.87
N SER A 72 -3.71 -16.33 5.30
CA SER A 72 -2.31 -16.02 4.99
C SER A 72 -2.15 -14.94 3.91
N ILE A 73 -0.97 -14.31 3.81
CA ILE A 73 -0.66 -13.32 2.78
C ILE A 73 -1.03 -13.82 1.36
N PRO A 74 -0.58 -15.01 0.90
CA PRO A 74 -0.95 -15.50 -0.42
C PRO A 74 -2.46 -15.65 -0.61
N GLY A 75 -3.19 -16.07 0.44
CA GLY A 75 -4.64 -16.18 0.40
C GLY A 75 -5.31 -14.81 0.25
N ARG A 76 -4.87 -13.79 1.01
CA ARG A 76 -5.40 -12.43 0.88
C ARG A 76 -5.10 -11.83 -0.49
N VAL A 77 -3.92 -12.08 -1.06
CA VAL A 77 -3.57 -11.67 -2.42
C VAL A 77 -4.51 -12.31 -3.44
N GLN A 78 -4.84 -13.60 -3.30
CA GLN A 78 -5.80 -14.28 -4.19
C GLN A 78 -7.21 -13.70 -4.09
N LEU A 79 -7.61 -13.17 -2.93
CA LEU A 79 -8.88 -12.47 -2.74
C LEU A 79 -8.87 -11.06 -3.35
N GLY A 80 -7.70 -10.49 -3.64
CA GLY A 80 -7.53 -9.16 -4.22
C GLY A 80 -7.01 -8.10 -3.24
N LEU A 81 -6.41 -8.48 -2.12
CA LEU A 81 -5.71 -7.57 -1.23
C LEU A 81 -4.21 -7.61 -1.52
N ALA A 82 -3.68 -6.63 -2.22
CA ALA A 82 -2.24 -6.50 -2.49
C ALA A 82 -1.60 -5.40 -1.63
N ARG A 83 -0.29 -5.57 -1.37
CA ARG A 83 0.54 -4.58 -0.69
C ARG A 83 1.83 -4.37 -1.45
N THR A 84 2.26 -3.11 -1.60
CA THR A 84 3.64 -2.78 -1.95
C THR A 84 4.50 -2.73 -0.69
N PHE A 85 5.78 -3.04 -0.80
CA PHE A 85 6.68 -3.06 0.35
C PHE A 85 7.48 -1.75 0.41
N GLN A 86 7.75 -1.26 1.61
CA GLN A 86 8.64 -0.12 1.86
C GLN A 86 10.06 -0.37 1.29
N ILE A 87 10.54 -1.62 1.36
CA ILE A 87 11.77 -2.05 0.69
C ILE A 87 11.38 -2.84 -0.54
N THR A 88 11.66 -2.29 -1.72
CA THR A 88 11.36 -2.90 -3.01
C THR A 88 12.08 -4.24 -3.18
N ARG A 89 11.32 -5.33 -3.32
CA ARG A 89 11.87 -6.69 -3.51
C ARG A 89 11.81 -7.08 -4.98
N LEU A 90 12.64 -6.40 -5.80
CA LEU A 90 12.70 -6.66 -7.24
C LEU A 90 13.71 -7.77 -7.56
N PHE A 91 13.41 -8.56 -8.58
CA PHE A 91 14.38 -9.48 -9.16
C PHE A 91 15.37 -8.67 -10.02
N THR A 92 16.49 -8.30 -9.42
CA THR A 92 17.48 -7.40 -10.02
C THR A 92 18.17 -7.96 -11.25
N SER A 93 18.20 -9.31 -11.40
CA SER A 93 18.72 -10.01 -12.58
C SER A 93 17.77 -10.01 -13.78
N LEU A 94 16.51 -9.62 -13.57
CA LEU A 94 15.48 -9.60 -14.60
C LEU A 94 15.24 -8.18 -15.11
N SER A 95 14.65 -8.09 -16.30
CA SER A 95 14.15 -6.84 -16.87
C SER A 95 12.87 -6.36 -16.16
N VAL A 96 12.48 -5.12 -16.41
CA VAL A 96 11.22 -4.53 -15.93
C VAL A 96 10.03 -5.38 -16.38
N ALA A 97 9.97 -5.74 -17.67
CA ALA A 97 8.90 -6.57 -18.22
C ALA A 97 8.84 -7.95 -17.57
N GLU A 98 9.98 -8.59 -17.35
CA GLU A 98 10.04 -9.92 -16.73
C GLU A 98 9.55 -9.89 -15.28
N ASN A 99 9.89 -8.86 -14.50
CA ASN A 99 9.38 -8.70 -13.14
C ASN A 99 7.84 -8.64 -13.11
N VAL A 100 7.22 -7.83 -13.97
CA VAL A 100 5.75 -7.72 -14.04
C VAL A 100 5.13 -9.00 -14.60
N ALA A 101 5.74 -9.58 -15.65
CA ALA A 101 5.28 -10.84 -16.25
C ALA A 101 5.23 -11.98 -15.24
N LEU A 102 6.20 -12.07 -14.32
CA LEU A 102 6.20 -13.07 -13.25
C LEU A 102 4.96 -12.96 -12.37
N ALA A 103 4.56 -11.75 -11.97
CA ALA A 103 3.37 -11.54 -11.16
C ALA A 103 2.08 -11.90 -11.93
N VAL A 104 1.99 -11.53 -13.22
CA VAL A 104 0.89 -11.93 -14.11
C VAL A 104 0.81 -13.46 -14.21
N MET A 105 1.95 -14.13 -14.44
CA MET A 105 2.01 -15.59 -14.56
C MET A 105 1.63 -16.29 -13.26
N GLN A 106 2.09 -15.78 -12.13
CA GLN A 106 1.74 -16.33 -10.81
C GLN A 106 0.22 -16.27 -10.60
N ARG A 107 -0.40 -15.12 -10.85
CA ARG A 107 -1.84 -14.96 -10.74
C ARG A 107 -2.62 -15.92 -11.65
N LYS A 108 -2.12 -16.13 -12.88
CA LYS A 108 -2.74 -17.05 -13.87
C LYS A 108 -2.41 -18.54 -13.60
N GLY A 109 -1.70 -18.89 -12.53
CA GLY A 109 -1.32 -20.27 -12.23
C GLY A 109 -0.31 -20.89 -13.22
N MET A 110 0.43 -20.04 -13.96
CA MET A 110 1.35 -20.46 -15.02
C MET A 110 2.79 -20.72 -14.53
N THR A 111 3.05 -20.66 -13.24
CA THR A 111 4.40 -20.72 -12.64
C THR A 111 5.15 -22.04 -12.87
N ARG A 112 4.47 -23.13 -13.19
CA ARG A 112 5.12 -24.41 -13.54
C ARG A 112 5.80 -24.42 -14.91
N ARG A 113 5.63 -23.38 -15.73
CA ARG A 113 6.19 -23.25 -17.09
C ARG A 113 7.35 -22.26 -17.17
N PHE A 114 8.06 -22.06 -16.08
CA PHE A 114 9.11 -21.06 -15.91
C PHE A 114 10.27 -21.12 -16.95
N PHE A 115 10.46 -22.25 -17.62
CA PHE A 115 11.56 -22.45 -18.56
C PHE A 115 11.16 -22.34 -20.05
N SER A 116 9.94 -21.98 -20.36
CA SER A 116 9.52 -21.79 -21.73
C SER A 116 8.80 -20.46 -21.92
N VAL A 117 9.43 -19.55 -22.66
CA VAL A 117 8.80 -18.49 -23.50
C VAL A 117 7.46 -17.85 -23.00
N ALA A 118 7.00 -18.13 -21.77
CA ALA A 118 5.71 -17.68 -21.26
C ALA A 118 5.67 -16.15 -21.03
N THR A 119 6.83 -15.51 -20.77
CA THR A 119 6.96 -14.04 -20.78
C THR A 119 6.59 -13.44 -22.12
N PHE A 120 6.67 -14.22 -23.19
CA PHE A 120 6.31 -13.83 -24.55
C PHE A 120 4.94 -14.35 -25.00
N ALA A 121 4.21 -15.09 -24.15
CA ALA A 121 2.83 -15.45 -24.46
C ALA A 121 2.01 -14.16 -24.70
N PRO A 122 1.27 -14.01 -25.81
CA PRO A 122 0.61 -12.76 -26.16
C PRO A 122 -0.23 -12.20 -25.01
N ALA A 123 -1.02 -13.03 -24.35
CA ALA A 123 -1.89 -12.63 -23.24
C ALA A 123 -1.13 -12.13 -21.99
N VAL A 124 0.09 -12.59 -21.74
CA VAL A 124 0.95 -12.09 -20.64
C VAL A 124 1.62 -10.80 -21.08
N ARG A 125 2.08 -10.75 -22.36
CA ARG A 125 2.73 -9.59 -22.93
C ARG A 125 1.79 -8.37 -22.98
N ASP A 126 0.60 -8.54 -23.50
CA ASP A 126 -0.37 -7.44 -23.61
C ASP A 126 -0.72 -6.87 -22.24
N GLU A 127 -0.81 -7.72 -21.23
CA GLU A 127 -1.13 -7.30 -19.87
C GLU A 127 0.00 -6.51 -19.20
N TRP A 128 1.24 -7.00 -19.21
CA TRP A 128 2.33 -6.23 -18.62
C TRP A 128 2.63 -4.95 -19.42
N MET A 129 2.45 -4.94 -20.74
CA MET A 129 2.56 -3.73 -21.56
C MET A 129 1.51 -2.69 -21.15
N HIS A 130 0.27 -3.12 -20.94
CA HIS A 130 -0.80 -2.24 -20.47
C HIS A 130 -0.48 -1.63 -19.09
N ILE A 131 -0.04 -2.45 -18.13
CA ILE A 131 0.31 -2.00 -16.78
C ILE A 131 1.47 -0.99 -16.83
N LEU A 132 2.55 -1.31 -17.53
CA LEU A 132 3.70 -0.41 -17.67
C LEU A 132 3.33 0.89 -18.41
N GLY A 133 2.44 0.81 -19.39
CA GLY A 133 1.92 1.97 -20.11
C GLY A 133 1.10 2.89 -19.21
N MET A 134 0.22 2.34 -18.36
CA MET A 134 -0.57 3.08 -17.38
C MET A 134 0.33 3.88 -16.42
N LEU A 135 1.43 3.29 -15.98
CA LEU A 135 2.40 3.92 -15.07
C LEU A 135 3.45 4.79 -15.77
N GLY A 136 3.43 4.86 -17.12
CA GLY A 136 4.35 5.69 -17.90
C GLY A 136 5.77 5.14 -18.03
N ILE A 137 6.01 3.86 -17.68
CA ILE A 137 7.33 3.23 -17.70
C ILE A 137 7.49 2.13 -18.78
N ALA A 138 6.57 2.07 -19.76
CA ALA A 138 6.65 1.07 -20.84
C ALA A 138 7.96 1.14 -21.66
N HIS A 139 8.55 2.33 -21.81
CA HIS A 139 9.82 2.54 -22.49
C HIS A 139 11.02 1.89 -21.77
N LEU A 140 10.87 1.52 -20.48
CA LEU A 140 11.88 0.87 -19.66
C LEU A 140 11.76 -0.67 -19.69
N ALA A 141 10.76 -1.23 -20.38
CA ALA A 141 10.37 -2.64 -20.30
C ALA A 141 11.53 -3.63 -20.46
N GLN A 142 12.48 -3.33 -21.35
CA GLN A 142 13.61 -4.21 -21.65
C GLN A 142 14.86 -3.92 -20.80
N LEU A 143 14.84 -2.86 -19.99
CA LEU A 143 15.98 -2.53 -19.13
C LEU A 143 16.05 -3.48 -17.94
N PRO A 144 17.26 -3.92 -17.55
CA PRO A 144 17.46 -4.62 -16.30
C PRO A 144 17.16 -3.69 -15.12
N VAL A 145 16.58 -4.23 -14.05
CA VAL A 145 16.20 -3.44 -12.85
C VAL A 145 17.36 -2.64 -12.28
N THR A 146 18.59 -3.17 -12.38
CA THR A 146 19.81 -2.51 -11.90
C THR A 146 20.13 -1.18 -12.60
N LYS A 147 19.49 -0.90 -13.75
CA LYS A 147 19.66 0.36 -14.50
C LYS A 147 18.59 1.40 -14.19
N LEU A 148 17.60 1.06 -13.36
CA LEU A 148 16.52 1.95 -13.00
C LEU A 148 16.95 2.94 -11.92
N ALA A 149 16.56 4.20 -12.08
CA ALA A 149 16.56 5.18 -10.99
C ALA A 149 15.59 4.73 -9.88
N TYR A 150 15.80 5.21 -8.65
CA TYR A 150 15.03 4.77 -7.49
C TYR A 150 13.52 4.99 -7.66
N GLY A 151 13.09 6.17 -8.15
CA GLY A 151 11.69 6.44 -8.46
C GLY A 151 11.09 5.49 -9.50
N GLN A 152 11.88 5.06 -10.49
CA GLN A 152 11.45 4.07 -11.49
C GLN A 152 11.28 2.67 -10.86
N GLN A 153 12.12 2.31 -9.90
CA GLN A 153 11.96 1.06 -9.14
C GLN A 153 10.67 1.07 -8.31
N ARG A 154 10.29 2.23 -7.73
CA ARG A 154 9.01 2.40 -7.03
C ARG A 154 7.81 2.22 -7.96
N LEU A 155 7.87 2.77 -9.18
CA LEU A 155 6.84 2.55 -10.19
C LEU A 155 6.77 1.08 -10.65
N LEU A 156 7.91 0.38 -10.71
CA LEU A 156 7.92 -1.06 -11.00
C LEU A 156 7.30 -1.87 -9.87
N ASP A 157 7.56 -1.53 -8.60
CA ASP A 157 6.91 -2.18 -7.45
C ASP A 157 5.38 -2.02 -7.50
N LEU A 158 4.93 -0.80 -7.83
CA LEU A 158 3.50 -0.53 -8.07
C LEU A 158 2.95 -1.37 -9.23
N ALA A 159 3.72 -1.51 -10.34
CA ALA A 159 3.33 -2.34 -11.49
C ALA A 159 3.15 -3.82 -11.09
N ILE A 160 4.03 -4.36 -10.26
CA ILE A 160 3.93 -5.72 -9.74
C ILE A 160 2.66 -5.88 -8.88
N GLY A 161 2.38 -4.91 -8.01
CA GLY A 161 1.14 -4.89 -7.23
C GLY A 161 -0.11 -4.90 -8.10
N LEU A 162 -0.14 -4.10 -9.18
CA LEU A 162 -1.25 -4.05 -10.15
C LEU A 162 -1.39 -5.34 -10.96
N ALA A 163 -0.29 -6.02 -11.28
CA ALA A 163 -0.30 -7.29 -12.01
C ALA A 163 -1.06 -8.40 -11.24
N LEU A 164 -1.23 -8.25 -9.93
CA LEU A 164 -2.05 -9.13 -9.09
C LEU A 164 -3.56 -8.82 -9.20
N THR A 165 -3.96 -7.81 -9.98
CA THR A 165 -5.36 -7.33 -10.15
C THR A 165 -6.06 -7.07 -8.82
N PRO A 166 -5.51 -6.19 -7.98
CA PRO A 166 -6.04 -5.96 -6.64
C PRO A 166 -7.39 -5.23 -6.67
N LYS A 167 -8.26 -5.55 -5.71
CA LYS A 167 -9.44 -4.75 -5.35
C LYS A 167 -9.08 -3.71 -4.29
N VAL A 168 -8.14 -4.05 -3.40
CA VAL A 168 -7.57 -3.16 -2.38
C VAL A 168 -6.05 -3.19 -2.51
N LEU A 169 -5.43 -2.02 -2.59
CA LEU A 169 -4.00 -1.83 -2.67
C LEU A 169 -3.51 -1.04 -1.45
N LEU A 170 -2.62 -1.65 -0.66
CA LEU A 170 -1.97 -1.02 0.47
C LEU A 170 -0.61 -0.50 0.02
N LEU A 171 -0.40 0.81 0.11
CA LEU A 171 0.85 1.50 -0.25
C LEU A 171 1.54 1.98 1.03
N ASP A 172 2.73 1.47 1.30
CA ASP A 172 3.50 1.82 2.49
C ASP A 172 4.65 2.76 2.11
N GLU A 173 4.44 4.06 2.34
CA GLU A 173 5.36 5.16 2.00
C GLU A 173 5.89 5.08 0.55
N PRO A 174 5.01 5.14 -0.46
CA PRO A 174 5.40 4.88 -1.85
C PRO A 174 6.41 5.90 -2.40
N ALA A 175 6.49 7.10 -1.83
CA ALA A 175 7.45 8.13 -2.20
C ALA A 175 8.70 8.19 -1.29
N ALA A 176 8.83 7.30 -0.29
CA ALA A 176 9.97 7.34 0.63
C ALA A 176 11.30 7.11 -0.10
N GLY A 177 12.28 7.98 0.17
CA GLY A 177 13.62 7.94 -0.43
C GLY A 177 13.68 8.42 -1.88
N VAL A 178 12.58 8.84 -2.47
CA VAL A 178 12.53 9.46 -3.81
C VAL A 178 12.84 10.95 -3.68
N PRO A 179 13.64 11.56 -4.59
CA PRO A 179 13.82 12.99 -4.64
C PRO A 179 12.48 13.75 -4.68
N HIS A 180 12.41 14.89 -3.98
CA HIS A 180 11.15 15.63 -3.80
C HIS A 180 10.50 16.06 -5.14
N ASP A 181 11.31 16.35 -6.15
CA ASP A 181 10.87 16.70 -7.51
C ASP A 181 10.33 15.49 -8.31
N GLU A 182 10.66 14.27 -7.91
CA GLU A 182 10.17 13.03 -8.53
C GLU A 182 8.96 12.43 -7.80
N ALA A 183 8.77 12.70 -6.51
CA ALA A 183 7.63 12.19 -5.73
C ALA A 183 6.25 12.48 -6.36
N PRO A 184 5.99 13.68 -6.96
CA PRO A 184 4.77 13.95 -7.69
C PRO A 184 4.48 12.98 -8.84
N LYS A 185 5.51 12.46 -9.53
CA LYS A 185 5.34 11.50 -10.64
C LYS A 185 4.78 10.17 -10.15
N ILE A 186 5.21 9.73 -8.96
CA ILE A 186 4.69 8.52 -8.33
C ILE A 186 3.23 8.72 -7.94
N LEU A 187 2.91 9.87 -7.35
CA LEU A 187 1.55 10.23 -6.98
C LEU A 187 0.64 10.30 -8.21
N ASP A 188 1.10 10.90 -9.30
CA ASP A 188 0.35 10.96 -10.56
C ASP A 188 0.10 9.55 -11.14
N ALA A 189 1.05 8.63 -11.01
CA ALA A 189 0.88 7.23 -11.40
C ALA A 189 -0.18 6.54 -10.51
N ILE A 190 -0.16 6.77 -9.19
CA ILE A 190 -1.16 6.23 -8.26
C ILE A 190 -2.56 6.83 -8.57
N ASN A 191 -2.66 8.10 -8.92
CA ASN A 191 -3.93 8.76 -9.26
C ASN A 191 -4.54 8.24 -10.57
N ARG A 192 -3.72 7.69 -11.48
CA ARG A 192 -4.18 7.05 -12.74
C ARG A 192 -4.68 5.62 -12.55
N LEU A 193 -4.56 5.06 -11.35
CA LEU A 193 -5.05 3.70 -11.09
C LEU A 193 -6.56 3.60 -11.34
N PRO A 194 -7.06 2.44 -11.79
CA PRO A 194 -8.48 2.22 -12.02
C PRO A 194 -9.33 2.70 -10.86
N SER A 195 -10.43 3.39 -11.18
CA SER A 195 -11.29 4.03 -10.19
C SER A 195 -12.03 3.06 -9.28
N ASP A 196 -11.98 1.77 -9.59
CA ASP A 196 -12.61 0.70 -8.81
C ASP A 196 -11.66 0.06 -7.79
N ILE A 197 -10.37 0.29 -7.87
CA ILE A 197 -9.40 -0.15 -6.86
C ILE A 197 -9.46 0.79 -5.66
N ALA A 198 -9.69 0.25 -4.46
CA ALA A 198 -9.49 1.01 -3.23
C ALA A 198 -8.00 1.11 -2.91
N VAL A 199 -7.53 2.29 -2.54
CA VAL A 199 -6.12 2.50 -2.17
C VAL A 199 -6.04 3.07 -0.76
N LEU A 200 -5.32 2.39 0.13
CA LEU A 200 -4.88 2.91 1.41
C LEU A 200 -3.39 3.22 1.32
N MET A 201 -3.02 4.47 1.50
CA MET A 201 -1.64 4.95 1.46
C MET A 201 -1.20 5.39 2.85
N ILE A 202 -0.10 4.83 3.34
CA ILE A 202 0.61 5.41 4.49
C ILE A 202 1.54 6.47 3.95
N GLU A 203 1.46 7.65 4.50
CA GLU A 203 2.36 8.76 4.20
C GLU A 203 2.55 9.69 5.40
N HIS A 204 3.65 10.40 5.40
CA HIS A 204 3.96 11.42 6.39
C HIS A 204 4.15 12.81 5.75
N ASP A 205 4.26 12.88 4.42
CA ASP A 205 4.27 14.12 3.64
C ASP A 205 2.83 14.58 3.41
N MET A 206 2.46 15.67 4.08
CA MET A 206 1.09 16.19 4.04
C MET A 206 0.72 16.72 2.65
N ASP A 207 1.68 17.22 1.86
CA ASP A 207 1.41 17.69 0.50
C ASP A 207 0.98 16.53 -0.40
N LEU A 208 1.62 15.36 -0.25
CA LEU A 208 1.23 14.14 -0.96
C LEU A 208 -0.13 13.65 -0.47
N VAL A 209 -0.38 13.68 0.84
CA VAL A 209 -1.66 13.29 1.44
C VAL A 209 -2.81 14.14 0.89
N PHE A 210 -2.69 15.47 0.88
CA PHE A 210 -3.73 16.37 0.38
C PHE A 210 -4.00 16.23 -1.11
N ARG A 211 -3.00 15.89 -1.90
CA ARG A 211 -3.14 15.67 -3.35
C ARG A 211 -3.76 14.31 -3.70
N PHE A 212 -3.66 13.33 -2.80
CA PHE A 212 -4.12 11.97 -3.03
C PHE A 212 -5.46 11.67 -2.37
N ALA A 213 -5.58 11.96 -1.06
CA ALA A 213 -6.63 11.41 -0.23
C ALA A 213 -7.95 12.16 -0.39
N LYS A 214 -9.05 11.39 -0.44
CA LYS A 214 -10.41 11.89 -0.23
C LYS A 214 -10.86 11.72 1.22
N ARG A 215 -10.20 10.82 1.95
CA ARG A 215 -10.44 10.52 3.36
C ARG A 215 -9.10 10.26 4.06
N VAL A 216 -8.96 10.79 5.26
CA VAL A 216 -7.76 10.66 6.09
C VAL A 216 -8.12 9.95 7.38
N LEU A 217 -7.32 8.97 7.73
CA LEU A 217 -7.34 8.28 9.02
C LEU A 217 -6.10 8.71 9.79
N VAL A 218 -6.27 9.15 11.04
CA VAL A 218 -5.13 9.52 11.90
C VAL A 218 -4.97 8.51 13.01
N LEU A 219 -3.83 7.84 13.02
CA LEU A 219 -3.45 6.91 14.06
C LEU A 219 -2.49 7.58 15.04
N ALA A 220 -2.80 7.56 16.33
CA ALA A 220 -1.91 8.02 17.39
C ALA A 220 -2.00 7.10 18.59
N ASN A 221 -0.84 6.79 19.22
CA ASN A 221 -0.75 5.88 20.37
C ASN A 221 -1.52 4.55 20.15
N GLY A 222 -1.46 4.02 18.92
CA GLY A 222 -2.13 2.77 18.55
C GLY A 222 -3.64 2.87 18.34
N ARG A 223 -4.25 4.05 18.41
CA ARG A 223 -5.70 4.26 18.25
C ARG A 223 -6.00 5.16 17.07
N LEU A 224 -7.13 4.92 16.44
CA LEU A 224 -7.69 5.85 15.46
C LEU A 224 -8.31 7.03 16.22
N ILE A 225 -7.70 8.22 16.10
CA ILE A 225 -8.14 9.44 16.78
C ILE A 225 -8.97 10.34 15.89
N PHE A 226 -8.90 10.14 14.55
CA PHE A 226 -9.64 10.96 13.59
C PHE A 226 -9.91 10.16 12.32
N GLU A 227 -11.08 10.36 11.75
CA GLU A 227 -11.46 9.95 10.40
C GLU A 227 -12.30 11.06 9.77
N GLY A 228 -11.88 11.59 8.61
CA GLY A 228 -12.57 12.68 7.93
C GLY A 228 -11.89 13.08 6.63
N SER A 229 -12.27 14.21 6.07
CA SER A 229 -11.65 14.79 4.87
C SER A 229 -10.29 15.43 5.17
N PRO A 230 -9.42 15.62 4.14
CA PRO A 230 -8.16 16.35 4.29
C PRO A 230 -8.33 17.78 4.87
N ASP A 231 -9.43 18.46 4.53
CA ASP A 231 -9.69 19.82 5.04
C ASP A 231 -10.08 19.84 6.53
N GLU A 232 -10.72 18.78 7.02
CA GLU A 232 -11.13 18.65 8.41
C GLU A 232 -9.95 18.26 9.31
N VAL A 233 -9.04 17.41 8.83
CA VAL A 233 -7.89 16.94 9.63
C VAL A 233 -6.99 18.07 10.09
N THR A 234 -6.84 19.15 9.30
CA THR A 234 -6.01 20.31 9.67
C THR A 234 -6.61 21.16 10.77
N LYS A 235 -7.92 21.05 11.01
CA LYS A 235 -8.69 21.85 11.98
C LYS A 235 -8.94 21.10 13.28
N ASP A 236 -8.70 19.79 13.30
CA ASP A 236 -8.97 18.95 14.46
C ASP A 236 -7.94 19.18 15.56
N ASP A 237 -8.42 19.49 16.77
CA ASP A 237 -7.55 19.82 17.91
C ASP A 237 -6.84 18.58 18.50
N GLU A 238 -7.40 17.39 18.38
CA GLU A 238 -6.78 16.15 18.84
C GLU A 238 -5.64 15.75 17.92
N VAL A 239 -5.84 15.86 16.61
CA VAL A 239 -4.80 15.67 15.60
C VAL A 239 -3.65 16.65 15.82
N ARG A 240 -3.96 17.95 16.00
CA ARG A 240 -2.95 18.97 16.25
C ARG A 240 -2.11 18.64 17.50
N ARG A 241 -2.74 18.24 18.59
CA ARG A 241 -2.03 17.84 19.82
C ARG A 241 -1.17 16.62 19.64
N ALA A 242 -1.64 15.61 18.91
CA ALA A 242 -0.89 14.39 18.63
C ALA A 242 0.39 14.65 17.82
N TYR A 243 0.34 15.59 16.88
CA TYR A 243 1.51 15.99 16.08
C TYR A 243 2.43 16.96 16.83
N LEU A 244 1.90 17.97 17.52
CA LEU A 244 2.69 18.93 18.28
C LEU A 244 3.34 18.32 19.52
N GLY A 245 2.69 17.35 20.18
CA GLY A 245 3.27 16.61 21.29
C GLY A 245 4.54 15.85 20.89
N SER A 246 4.58 15.28 19.69
CA SER A 246 5.77 14.59 19.17
C SER A 246 6.94 15.55 18.87
N TYR A 247 6.68 16.80 18.52
CA TYR A 247 7.73 17.83 18.33
C TYR A 247 8.28 18.38 19.65
N ALA A 248 7.45 18.47 20.69
CA ALA A 248 7.91 18.92 22.01
C ALA A 248 8.82 17.90 22.70
N ASP A 249 8.62 16.60 22.48
CA ASP A 249 9.48 15.55 23.02
C ASP A 249 10.81 15.44 22.25
N ALA A 250 10.84 15.67 20.94
CA ALA A 250 12.06 15.69 20.14
C ALA A 250 12.99 16.88 20.50
N SER A 251 12.43 18.01 20.94
CA SER A 251 13.21 19.19 21.37
C SER A 251 13.73 19.10 22.82
N ARG A 252 13.29 18.10 23.62
CA ARG A 252 13.79 17.86 24.98
C ARG A 252 14.93 16.85 25.06
N THR A 253 15.24 16.17 23.96
CA THR A 253 16.32 15.16 23.85
C THR A 253 17.53 15.63 23.02
N ALA A 254 17.60 16.92 22.65
CA ALA A 254 18.73 17.54 21.94
C ALA A 254 19.53 18.50 22.87
#